data_15b7b9e02ddad3c3b4c600b0ad78c7a2
#
_entry.id   15b7b9e02ddad3c3b4c600b0ad78c7a2
#
_cell.length_a   1.000
_cell.length_b   1.000
_cell.length_c   1.000
_cell.angle_alpha   90.00
_cell.angle_beta   90.00
_cell.angle_gamma   90.00
#
_symmetry.space_group_name_H-M   'P 1'
#
loop_
_entity.id
_entity.type
_entity.pdbx_description
1 polymer ?
#
loop_
_entity_poly.entity_id
_entity_poly.type
_entity_poly.pdbx_seq_one_letter_code
_entity_poly.pdbx_strand_id
1 'polypeptide(L)'
;AACEELDYPLFVKPARAGSSLGITKVERREDLPAAVEAARAVDPKVLVETGITGREVEVAVLGGHGDDAPRVAEPGEIVMDASHGAGEFYDYQTKYLAHDAVQMVCPARLTAAERELVMSTAAEAFLAIGGEGLTRVDFFVTDDGRAVVNEVNTMPGFTPFSMYPYMW
;
A
#
# COMPACT_ATOMS: atom_id res chain seq x y z
N ALA A 1 0.56 2.38 26.00
CA ALA A 1 -0.86 2.78 26.08
C ALA A 1 -1.53 2.84 24.70
N ALA A 2 -0.98 3.61 23.71
CA ALA A 2 -1.67 3.79 22.42
C ALA A 2 -1.76 2.52 21.55
N CYS A 3 -0.88 1.53 21.72
CA CYS A 3 -0.88 0.30 20.92
C CYS A 3 -1.54 -0.89 21.63
N GLU A 4 -2.17 -0.69 22.79
CA GLU A 4 -2.78 -1.79 23.56
C GLU A 4 -4.10 -2.29 22.97
N GLU A 5 -4.71 -1.49 22.09
CA GLU A 5 -5.97 -1.79 21.41
C GLU A 5 -5.76 -2.38 20.00
N LEU A 6 -4.50 -2.52 19.56
CA LEU A 6 -4.19 -3.08 18.24
C LEU A 6 -3.99 -4.60 18.31
N ASP A 7 -4.53 -5.30 17.32
CA ASP A 7 -4.39 -6.75 17.17
C ASP A 7 -3.08 -7.12 16.46
N TYR A 8 -2.40 -8.17 16.96
CA TYR A 8 -1.20 -8.71 16.31
C TYR A 8 -1.54 -9.58 15.09
N PRO A 9 -0.65 -9.68 14.10
CA PRO A 9 0.65 -9.02 14.03
C PRO A 9 0.55 -7.52 13.84
N LEU A 10 1.53 -6.76 14.36
CA LEU A 10 1.64 -5.33 14.10
C LEU A 10 2.70 -5.07 13.02
N PHE A 11 2.50 -3.99 12.27
CA PHE A 11 3.54 -3.43 11.39
C PHE A 11 4.00 -2.09 11.95
N VAL A 12 5.30 -1.99 12.18
CA VAL A 12 5.95 -0.77 12.65
C VAL A 12 6.73 -0.19 11.49
N LYS A 13 6.43 1.04 11.10
CA LYS A 13 7.02 1.67 9.92
C LYS A 13 7.36 3.14 10.12
N PRO A 14 8.42 3.66 9.50
CA PRO A 14 8.65 5.10 9.43
C PRO A 14 7.54 5.74 8.59
N ALA A 15 7.10 6.95 8.98
CA ALA A 15 5.96 7.59 8.32
C ALA A 15 6.28 8.12 6.92
N ARG A 16 7.55 8.40 6.63
CA ARG A 16 8.02 9.02 5.38
C ARG A 16 9.20 8.24 4.81
N ALA A 17 8.96 6.97 4.46
CA ALA A 17 9.95 6.14 3.78
C ALA A 17 9.24 5.33 2.70
N GLY A 18 9.96 5.00 1.64
CA GLY A 18 9.47 4.17 0.54
C GLY A 18 10.06 2.77 0.55
N SER A 19 9.55 1.91 -0.33
CA SER A 19 10.14 0.61 -0.63
C SER A 19 10.34 -0.30 0.58
N SER A 20 9.43 -0.27 1.53
CA SER A 20 9.46 -1.06 2.79
C SER A 20 10.70 -0.81 3.67
N LEU A 21 11.46 0.26 3.44
CA LEU A 21 12.64 0.57 4.25
C LEU A 21 12.24 0.87 5.71
N GLY A 22 12.81 0.11 6.65
CA GLY A 22 12.57 0.30 8.09
C GLY A 22 11.24 -0.23 8.59
N ILE A 23 10.51 -1.02 7.78
CA ILE A 23 9.29 -1.71 8.22
C ILE A 23 9.67 -3.00 8.95
N THR A 24 9.02 -3.25 10.07
CA THR A 24 9.16 -4.46 10.87
C THR A 24 7.80 -5.06 11.19
N LYS A 25 7.59 -6.34 10.85
CA LYS A 25 6.47 -7.14 11.33
C LYS A 25 6.76 -7.59 12.76
N VAL A 26 5.84 -7.32 13.66
CA VAL A 26 5.93 -7.63 15.09
C VAL A 26 4.84 -8.62 15.44
N GLU A 27 5.21 -9.81 15.85
CA GLU A 27 4.27 -10.85 16.22
C GLU A 27 4.01 -10.92 17.74
N ARG A 28 4.93 -10.38 18.54
CA ARG A 28 4.87 -10.41 20.00
C ARG A 28 5.15 -9.06 20.61
N ARG A 29 4.46 -8.75 21.70
CA ARG A 29 4.56 -7.45 22.40
C ARG A 29 5.99 -7.09 22.81
N GLU A 30 6.77 -8.07 23.19
CA GLU A 30 8.16 -7.89 23.63
C GLU A 30 9.08 -7.33 22.52
N ASP A 31 8.77 -7.59 21.26
CA ASP A 31 9.56 -7.14 20.10
C ASP A 31 9.23 -5.71 19.66
N LEU A 32 8.08 -5.16 20.10
CA LEU A 32 7.60 -3.84 19.69
C LEU A 32 8.58 -2.68 20.00
N PRO A 33 9.23 -2.60 21.18
CA PRO A 33 10.16 -1.51 21.44
C PRO A 33 11.35 -1.48 20.48
N ALA A 34 11.92 -2.64 20.14
CA ALA A 34 13.04 -2.74 19.21
C ALA A 34 12.62 -2.32 17.79
N ALA A 35 11.43 -2.73 17.34
CA ALA A 35 10.87 -2.34 16.05
C ALA A 35 10.65 -0.82 15.95
N VAL A 36 10.16 -0.18 17.02
CA VAL A 36 9.96 1.27 17.07
C VAL A 36 11.29 2.01 16.97
N GLU A 37 12.34 1.56 17.68
CA GLU A 37 13.65 2.19 17.59
C GLU A 37 14.28 2.02 16.21
N ALA A 38 14.11 0.86 15.57
CA ALA A 38 14.57 0.63 14.20
C ALA A 38 13.88 1.57 13.20
N ALA A 39 12.56 1.74 13.29
CA ALA A 39 11.81 2.68 12.44
C ALA A 39 12.21 4.14 12.71
N ARG A 40 12.46 4.51 13.98
CA ARG A 40 12.93 5.85 14.37
C ARG A 40 14.30 6.22 13.81
N ALA A 41 15.14 5.23 13.57
CA ALA A 41 16.44 5.48 12.95
C ALA A 41 16.30 5.99 11.50
N VAL A 42 15.14 5.73 10.85
CA VAL A 42 14.83 6.15 9.49
C VAL A 42 14.02 7.45 9.48
N ASP A 43 12.97 7.54 10.31
CA ASP A 43 12.12 8.72 10.45
C ASP A 43 11.68 8.91 11.90
N PRO A 44 11.79 10.13 12.46
CA PRO A 44 11.36 10.40 13.84
C PRO A 44 9.86 10.15 14.07
N LYS A 45 9.01 10.20 13.02
CA LYS A 45 7.60 9.82 13.08
C LYS A 45 7.44 8.37 12.71
N VAL A 46 6.91 7.57 13.63
CA VAL A 46 6.68 6.13 13.47
C VAL A 46 5.18 5.84 13.51
N LEU A 47 4.73 4.99 12.60
CA LEU A 47 3.39 4.42 12.57
C LEU A 47 3.44 3.00 13.13
N VAL A 48 2.42 2.62 13.89
CA VAL A 48 2.19 1.25 14.36
C VAL A 48 0.78 0.88 13.94
N GLU A 49 0.64 -0.16 13.14
CA GLU A 49 -0.62 -0.56 12.51
C GLU A 49 -0.88 -2.04 12.74
N THR A 50 -2.14 -2.44 12.88
CA THR A 50 -2.55 -3.84 12.82
C THR A 50 -2.26 -4.39 11.42
N GLY A 51 -1.72 -5.60 11.34
CA GLY A 51 -1.53 -6.29 10.06
C GLY A 51 -2.87 -6.65 9.43
N ILE A 52 -3.01 -6.32 8.16
CA ILE A 52 -4.22 -6.61 7.38
C ILE A 52 -3.90 -7.70 6.38
N THR A 53 -4.73 -8.76 6.38
CA THR A 53 -4.70 -9.78 5.34
C THR A 53 -5.65 -9.39 4.22
N GLY A 54 -5.13 -9.31 3.00
CA GLY A 54 -5.93 -8.92 1.84
C GLY A 54 -5.08 -8.92 0.58
N ARG A 55 -5.72 -8.69 -0.56
CA ARG A 55 -5.05 -8.49 -1.84
C ARG A 55 -4.47 -7.09 -1.90
N GLU A 56 -3.24 -6.96 -2.40
CA GLU A 56 -2.60 -5.66 -2.64
C GLU A 56 -3.10 -5.09 -3.97
N VAL A 57 -3.88 -4.00 -3.88
CA VAL A 57 -4.47 -3.32 -5.04
C VAL A 57 -3.96 -1.87 -5.08
N GLU A 58 -3.51 -1.45 -6.24
CA GLU A 58 -3.02 -0.10 -6.49
C GLU A 58 -3.97 0.63 -7.44
N VAL A 59 -4.21 1.92 -7.19
CA VAL A 59 -5.08 2.76 -8.03
C VAL A 59 -4.36 4.06 -8.39
N ALA A 60 -4.20 4.30 -9.70
CA ALA A 60 -3.62 5.54 -10.19
C ALA A 60 -4.69 6.64 -10.28
N VAL A 61 -4.36 7.80 -9.74
CA VAL A 61 -5.19 9.02 -9.82
C VAL A 61 -4.39 10.12 -10.50
N LEU A 62 -5.04 10.81 -11.43
CA LEU A 62 -4.51 11.99 -12.11
C LEU A 62 -5.43 13.17 -11.84
N GLY A 63 -4.88 14.25 -11.30
CA GLY A 63 -5.62 15.48 -11.03
C GLY A 63 -6.28 16.03 -12.29
N GLY A 64 -7.45 16.61 -12.11
CA GLY A 64 -8.15 17.33 -13.15
C GLY A 64 -7.46 18.63 -13.54
N HIS A 65 -7.93 19.28 -14.58
CA HIS A 65 -7.50 20.61 -14.96
C HIS A 65 -8.51 21.66 -14.42
N GLY A 66 -8.01 22.60 -13.63
CA GLY A 66 -8.88 23.57 -12.95
C GLY A 66 -9.82 22.88 -11.95
N ASP A 67 -11.11 23.09 -12.11
CA ASP A 67 -12.17 22.52 -11.24
C ASP A 67 -12.66 21.12 -11.66
N ASP A 68 -12.02 20.50 -12.65
CA ASP A 68 -12.38 19.14 -13.09
C ASP A 68 -12.10 18.10 -12.00
N ALA A 69 -12.96 17.10 -11.91
CA ALA A 69 -12.75 15.96 -11.03
C ALA A 69 -11.48 15.18 -11.42
N PRO A 70 -10.76 14.57 -10.45
CA PRO A 70 -9.63 13.73 -10.77
C PRO A 70 -10.05 12.52 -11.60
N ARG A 71 -9.18 12.12 -12.51
CA ARG A 71 -9.34 10.90 -13.30
C ARG A 71 -8.75 9.72 -12.54
N VAL A 72 -9.46 8.60 -12.52
CA VAL A 72 -9.02 7.36 -11.86
C VAL A 72 -8.84 6.28 -12.92
N ALA A 73 -7.68 5.64 -12.91
CA ALA A 73 -7.38 4.53 -13.83
C ALA A 73 -8.03 3.22 -13.37
N GLU A 74 -7.98 2.20 -14.25
CA GLU A 74 -8.33 0.82 -13.83
C GLU A 74 -7.40 0.36 -12.71
N PRO A 75 -7.93 -0.25 -11.62
CA PRO A 75 -7.10 -0.77 -10.54
C PRO A 75 -6.14 -1.85 -11.03
N GLY A 76 -4.91 -1.83 -10.51
CA GLY A 76 -3.93 -2.88 -10.69
C GLY A 76 -3.79 -3.72 -9.42
N GLU A 77 -3.38 -4.97 -9.54
CA GLU A 77 -3.16 -5.90 -8.43
C GLU A 77 -1.72 -6.41 -8.45
N ILE A 78 -1.09 -6.43 -7.29
CA ILE A 78 0.20 -7.07 -7.07
C ILE A 78 -0.06 -8.50 -6.63
N VAL A 79 0.24 -9.46 -7.50
CA VAL A 79 0.06 -10.88 -7.24
C VAL A 79 1.41 -11.52 -6.95
N MET A 80 1.51 -12.16 -5.79
CA MET A 80 2.68 -12.91 -5.39
C MET A 80 2.61 -14.32 -5.98
N ASP A 81 3.74 -14.83 -6.47
CA ASP A 81 3.80 -16.22 -6.93
C ASP A 81 3.56 -17.18 -5.73
N ALA A 82 2.66 -18.15 -5.93
CA ALA A 82 2.27 -19.12 -4.91
C ALA A 82 3.42 -20.04 -4.43
N SER A 83 4.59 -20.03 -5.09
CA SER A 83 5.79 -20.75 -4.66
C SER A 83 6.46 -20.14 -3.43
N HIS A 84 6.11 -18.89 -3.10
CA HIS A 84 6.53 -18.19 -1.89
C HIS A 84 5.33 -18.12 -0.96
N GLY A 85 5.42 -18.71 0.23
CA GLY A 85 4.30 -18.95 1.14
C GLY A 85 3.36 -17.76 1.33
N ALA A 86 2.06 -18.00 1.28
CA ALA A 86 1.04 -16.99 1.49
C ALA A 86 1.18 -16.38 2.91
N GLY A 87 1.40 -15.06 2.99
CA GLY A 87 1.50 -14.33 4.25
C GLY A 87 2.91 -13.98 4.72
N GLU A 88 3.96 -14.27 3.94
CA GLU A 88 5.29 -13.73 4.23
C GLU A 88 5.36 -12.24 3.88
N PHE A 89 5.85 -11.46 4.85
CA PHE A 89 6.12 -10.03 4.62
C PHE A 89 7.37 -9.89 3.76
N TYR A 90 7.21 -9.26 2.60
CA TYR A 90 8.33 -8.97 1.70
C TYR A 90 9.01 -7.68 2.09
N ASP A 91 10.23 -7.81 2.59
CA ASP A 91 11.10 -6.67 2.86
C ASP A 91 11.61 -6.01 1.57
N TYR A 92 12.31 -4.90 1.75
CA TYR A 92 12.90 -4.12 0.65
C TYR A 92 13.76 -4.99 -0.30
N GLN A 93 14.53 -5.92 0.22
CA GLN A 93 15.44 -6.74 -0.59
C GLN A 93 14.67 -7.70 -1.48
N THR A 94 13.61 -8.30 -0.97
CA THR A 94 12.80 -9.27 -1.70
C THR A 94 11.97 -8.59 -2.80
N LYS A 95 11.43 -7.39 -2.56
CA LYS A 95 10.67 -6.63 -3.59
C LYS A 95 11.51 -6.20 -4.80
N TYR A 96 12.81 -5.94 -4.62
CA TYR A 96 13.68 -5.46 -5.70
C TYR A 96 14.61 -6.52 -6.30
N LEU A 97 14.90 -7.61 -5.59
CA LEU A 97 15.79 -8.66 -6.07
C LEU A 97 15.07 -9.86 -6.69
N ALA A 98 13.78 -10.04 -6.39
CA ALA A 98 12.97 -11.14 -6.90
C ALA A 98 11.94 -10.64 -7.93
N HIS A 99 12.40 -10.03 -9.03
CA HIS A 99 11.51 -9.59 -10.12
C HIS A 99 10.60 -10.70 -10.69
N ASP A 100 11.01 -11.96 -10.54
CA ASP A 100 10.24 -13.12 -11.02
C ASP A 100 9.15 -13.59 -10.02
N ALA A 101 9.15 -13.05 -8.78
CA ALA A 101 8.21 -13.45 -7.73
C ALA A 101 6.94 -12.58 -7.65
N VAL A 102 6.90 -11.47 -8.38
CA VAL A 102 5.81 -10.49 -8.33
C VAL A 102 5.23 -10.29 -9.72
N GLN A 103 3.93 -10.52 -9.88
CA GLN A 103 3.19 -10.27 -11.11
C GLN A 103 2.30 -9.03 -10.94
N MET A 104 2.45 -8.05 -11.83
CA MET A 104 1.51 -6.94 -11.97
C MET A 104 0.35 -7.38 -12.88
N VAL A 105 -0.88 -7.26 -12.40
CA VAL A 105 -2.11 -7.60 -13.13
C VAL A 105 -2.97 -6.34 -13.24
N CYS A 106 -3.27 -5.90 -14.45
CA CYS A 106 -4.19 -4.80 -14.70
C CYS A 106 -5.09 -5.17 -15.90
N PRO A 107 -6.43 -5.11 -15.76
CA PRO A 107 -7.17 -4.75 -14.56
C PRO A 107 -7.05 -5.79 -13.44
N ALA A 108 -7.14 -5.34 -12.18
CA ALA A 108 -7.17 -6.19 -11.00
C ALA A 108 -8.39 -7.13 -11.01
N ARG A 109 -8.26 -8.32 -10.43
CA ARG A 109 -9.34 -9.33 -10.37
C ARG A 109 -10.36 -9.00 -9.27
N LEU A 110 -11.04 -7.87 -9.40
CA LEU A 110 -12.02 -7.35 -8.43
C LEU A 110 -13.46 -7.64 -8.89
N THR A 111 -14.36 -7.82 -7.94
CA THR A 111 -15.79 -7.72 -8.21
C THR A 111 -16.16 -6.29 -8.60
N ALA A 112 -17.32 -6.08 -9.24
CA ALA A 112 -17.76 -4.74 -9.61
C ALA A 112 -17.89 -3.81 -8.39
N ALA A 113 -18.34 -4.33 -7.23
CA ALA A 113 -18.47 -3.56 -6.00
C ALA A 113 -17.11 -3.17 -5.41
N GLU A 114 -16.15 -4.10 -5.34
CA GLU A 114 -14.78 -3.82 -4.88
C GLU A 114 -14.09 -2.80 -5.78
N ARG A 115 -14.23 -2.96 -7.11
CA ARG A 115 -13.68 -2.03 -8.09
C ARG A 115 -14.20 -0.61 -7.88
N GLU A 116 -15.52 -0.45 -7.77
CA GLU A 116 -16.15 0.86 -7.51
C GLU A 116 -15.65 1.46 -6.19
N LEU A 117 -15.58 0.63 -5.15
CA LEU A 117 -15.13 1.06 -3.83
C LEU A 117 -13.67 1.56 -3.85
N VAL A 118 -12.73 0.81 -4.43
CA VAL A 118 -11.32 1.25 -4.46
C VAL A 118 -11.12 2.49 -5.33
N MET A 119 -11.85 2.60 -6.46
CA MET A 119 -11.75 3.76 -7.34
C MET A 119 -12.31 5.03 -6.70
N SER A 120 -13.50 4.96 -6.08
CA SER A 120 -14.09 6.11 -5.38
C SER A 120 -13.25 6.52 -4.18
N THR A 121 -12.79 5.56 -3.37
CA THR A 121 -11.93 5.84 -2.21
C THR A 121 -10.58 6.43 -2.64
N ALA A 122 -10.01 6.01 -3.77
CA ALA A 122 -8.77 6.58 -4.30
C ALA A 122 -8.94 8.06 -4.68
N ALA A 123 -10.06 8.41 -5.35
CA ALA A 123 -10.38 9.80 -5.65
C ALA A 123 -10.56 10.63 -4.38
N GLU A 124 -11.29 10.10 -3.39
CA GLU A 124 -11.49 10.76 -2.09
C GLU A 124 -10.17 10.97 -1.34
N ALA A 125 -9.30 9.96 -1.29
CA ALA A 125 -7.99 10.05 -0.66
C ALA A 125 -7.11 11.11 -1.33
N PHE A 126 -7.11 11.18 -2.67
CA PHE A 126 -6.41 12.20 -3.44
C PHE A 126 -6.88 13.61 -3.07
N LEU A 127 -8.19 13.83 -3.04
CA LEU A 127 -8.77 15.13 -2.68
C LEU A 127 -8.52 15.49 -1.21
N ALA A 128 -8.61 14.52 -0.30
CA ALA A 128 -8.43 14.73 1.14
C ALA A 128 -7.02 15.21 1.52
N ILE A 129 -5.99 14.81 0.74
CA ILE A 129 -4.62 15.29 0.96
C ILE A 129 -4.30 16.58 0.19
N GLY A 130 -5.28 17.16 -0.53
CA GLY A 130 -5.05 18.29 -1.42
C GLY A 130 -4.14 17.91 -2.59
N GLY A 131 -4.31 16.72 -3.15
CA GLY A 131 -3.47 16.18 -4.22
C GLY A 131 -3.57 17.01 -5.50
N GLU A 132 -2.42 17.24 -6.13
CA GLU A 132 -2.30 17.84 -7.44
C GLU A 132 -1.40 16.98 -8.34
N GLY A 133 -1.65 16.96 -9.64
CA GLY A 133 -0.89 16.14 -10.57
C GLY A 133 -1.23 14.66 -10.44
N LEU A 134 -0.25 13.82 -10.13
CA LEU A 134 -0.41 12.35 -10.12
C LEU A 134 -0.20 11.75 -8.72
N THR A 135 -0.93 10.67 -8.44
CA THR A 135 -0.86 9.96 -7.17
C THR A 135 -1.22 8.48 -7.38
N ARG A 136 -0.54 7.57 -6.65
CA ARG A 136 -0.96 6.17 -6.53
C ARG A 136 -1.46 5.95 -5.11
N VAL A 137 -2.65 5.40 -4.99
CA VAL A 137 -3.24 4.99 -3.71
C VAL A 137 -3.20 3.48 -3.63
N ASP A 138 -2.59 2.97 -2.56
CA ASP A 138 -2.36 1.54 -2.36
C ASP A 138 -3.33 1.02 -1.29
N PHE A 139 -3.94 -0.12 -1.56
CA PHE A 139 -5.00 -0.72 -0.76
C PHE A 139 -4.70 -2.15 -0.36
N PHE A 140 -5.24 -2.56 0.79
CA PHE A 140 -5.57 -3.95 1.07
C PHE A 140 -7.06 -4.17 0.84
N VAL A 141 -7.41 -5.08 -0.08
CA VAL A 141 -8.79 -5.54 -0.29
C VAL A 141 -8.95 -6.87 0.40
N THR A 142 -9.75 -6.87 1.47
CA THR A 142 -9.94 -8.03 2.35
C THR A 142 -11.00 -9.00 1.80
N ASP A 143 -11.00 -10.25 2.26
CA ASP A 143 -11.95 -11.28 1.80
C ASP A 143 -13.42 -10.95 2.13
N ASP A 144 -13.65 -10.10 3.15
CA ASP A 144 -14.98 -9.58 3.48
C ASP A 144 -15.38 -8.35 2.66
N GLY A 145 -14.59 -7.99 1.64
CA GLY A 145 -14.89 -6.94 0.65
C GLY A 145 -14.62 -5.52 1.12
N ARG A 146 -13.86 -5.32 2.22
CA ARG A 146 -13.42 -3.98 2.63
C ARG A 146 -12.19 -3.55 1.82
N ALA A 147 -12.13 -2.28 1.48
CA ALA A 147 -10.93 -1.64 0.94
C ALA A 147 -10.30 -0.75 2.03
N VAL A 148 -9.09 -1.07 2.44
CA VAL A 148 -8.35 -0.32 3.44
C VAL A 148 -7.19 0.39 2.76
N VAL A 149 -7.15 1.72 2.84
CA VAL A 149 -6.01 2.51 2.33
C VAL A 149 -4.78 2.19 3.17
N ASN A 150 -3.74 1.72 2.51
CA ASN A 150 -2.44 1.47 3.14
C ASN A 150 -1.56 2.73 3.08
N GLU A 151 -1.36 3.27 1.88
CA GLU A 151 -0.56 4.48 1.70
C GLU A 151 -0.97 5.28 0.47
N VAL A 152 -0.52 6.55 0.43
CA VAL A 152 -0.72 7.46 -0.70
C VAL A 152 0.64 7.93 -1.20
N ASN A 153 0.96 7.58 -2.43
CA ASN A 153 2.24 7.88 -3.08
C ASN A 153 2.09 9.08 -4.02
N THR A 154 2.47 10.26 -3.57
CA THR A 154 2.37 11.50 -4.37
C THR A 154 3.46 11.63 -5.43
N MET A 155 4.44 10.73 -5.43
CA MET A 155 5.49 10.61 -6.46
C MET A 155 5.76 9.12 -6.74
N PRO A 156 4.78 8.41 -7.34
CA PRO A 156 4.93 6.98 -7.62
C PRO A 156 6.03 6.72 -8.65
N GLY A 157 6.58 5.52 -8.63
CA GLY A 157 7.52 5.07 -9.66
C GLY A 157 6.94 5.23 -11.06
N PHE A 158 7.79 5.61 -12.02
CA PHE A 158 7.39 5.86 -13.40
C PHE A 158 8.38 5.20 -14.38
N THR A 159 8.62 3.92 -14.18
CA THR A 159 9.46 3.08 -15.04
C THR A 159 8.57 2.08 -15.80
N PRO A 160 9.10 1.36 -16.81
CA PRO A 160 8.37 0.29 -17.50
C PRO A 160 7.85 -0.83 -16.57
N PHE A 161 8.40 -0.93 -15.35
CA PHE A 161 8.03 -1.92 -14.33
C PHE A 161 7.23 -1.30 -13.17
N SER A 162 6.69 -0.10 -13.37
CA SER A 162 5.89 0.58 -12.35
C SER A 162 4.41 0.46 -12.64
N MET A 163 3.63 0.13 -11.62
CA MET A 163 2.19 -0.05 -11.77
C MET A 163 1.47 1.23 -12.21
N TYR A 164 1.91 2.43 -11.75
CA TYR A 164 1.24 3.68 -12.09
C TYR A 164 1.10 3.89 -13.61
N PRO A 165 2.17 3.90 -14.43
CA PRO A 165 2.02 4.02 -15.87
C PRO A 165 1.36 2.80 -16.52
N TYR A 166 1.44 1.63 -15.92
CA TYR A 166 0.83 0.40 -16.44
C TYR A 166 -0.70 0.41 -16.36
N MET A 167 -1.27 1.16 -15.42
CA MET A 167 -2.72 1.32 -15.26
C MET A 167 -3.34 2.32 -16.26
N TRP A 168 -2.55 3.15 -16.95
CA TRP A 168 -3.00 4.13 -17.96
C TRP A 168 -2.80 3.62 -19.38
#